data_91dca6cdc51824f5076f71b4d1716564
#
_entry.id   91dca6cdc51824f5076f71b4d1716564
#
_cell.length_a   1.000
_cell.length_b   1.000
_cell.length_c   1.000
_cell.angle_alpha   90.00
_cell.angle_beta   90.00
_cell.angle_gamma   90.00
#
_symmetry.space_group_name_H-M   'P 1'
#
loop_
_entity.id
_entity.type
_entity.pdbx_description
1 polymer ?
#
loop_
_entity_poly.entity_id
_entity_poly.type
_entity_poly.pdbx_seq_one_letter_code
_entity_poly.pdbx_strand_id
1 'polypeptide(L)'
;VQISDLVQQFHVADMTIRRDFDFLVSQGKILRTHGGAILADSGNKHERVVLEPAYITRITEQASSKQTIASAAYQLIHPNQYVFLDSGTTTLSVAKLIPNDLPCFFITNGVNIAAELLSHPFPNVIMVGGEIDLNTWSSRGTLAEMQVNNFHADIAFLGCNAISPEGNVMIGN
;
A
#
# COMPACT_ATOMS: atom_id res chain seq x y z
N VAL A 1 3.89 18.15 -18.82
CA VAL A 1 4.78 19.32 -18.96
C VAL A 1 5.92 19.21 -17.99
N GLN A 2 7.12 19.69 -18.40
CA GLN A 2 8.29 19.72 -17.52
C GLN A 2 8.43 21.10 -16.86
N ILE A 3 8.98 21.14 -15.65
CA ILE A 3 9.23 22.39 -14.92
C ILE A 3 10.19 23.29 -15.71
N SER A 4 11.24 22.71 -16.29
CA SER A 4 12.23 23.43 -17.12
C SER A 4 11.59 24.20 -18.27
N ASP A 5 10.63 23.60 -18.94
CA ASP A 5 9.95 24.19 -20.11
C ASP A 5 9.12 25.40 -19.68
N LEU A 6 8.42 25.28 -18.55
CA LEU A 6 7.58 26.35 -18.00
C LEU A 6 8.44 27.52 -17.46
N VAL A 7 9.58 27.21 -16.83
CA VAL A 7 10.56 28.22 -16.40
C VAL A 7 11.03 29.06 -17.58
N GLN A 8 11.36 28.42 -18.70
CA GLN A 8 11.76 29.13 -19.92
C GLN A 8 10.59 29.88 -20.56
N GLN A 9 9.42 29.28 -20.64
CA GLN A 9 8.25 29.87 -21.28
C GLN A 9 7.71 31.08 -20.54
N PHE A 10 7.69 31.05 -19.20
CA PHE A 10 7.09 32.10 -18.38
C PHE A 10 8.13 33.05 -17.76
N HIS A 11 9.42 32.78 -17.96
CA HIS A 11 10.53 33.58 -17.41
C HIS A 11 10.46 33.77 -15.89
N VAL A 12 10.07 32.71 -15.17
CA VAL A 12 9.94 32.70 -13.70
C VAL A 12 10.92 31.69 -13.08
N ALA A 13 11.16 31.83 -11.78
CA ALA A 13 12.03 30.88 -11.06
C ALA A 13 11.40 29.51 -10.96
N ASP A 14 12.22 28.44 -10.93
CA ASP A 14 11.81 27.04 -10.72
C ASP A 14 10.88 26.90 -9.49
N MET A 15 11.22 27.55 -8.38
CA MET A 15 10.41 27.55 -7.16
C MET A 15 8.99 28.10 -7.34
N THR A 16 8.81 29.05 -8.26
CA THR A 16 7.47 29.59 -8.58
C THR A 16 6.63 28.51 -9.24
N ILE A 17 7.17 27.84 -10.26
CA ILE A 17 6.47 26.74 -10.95
C ILE A 17 6.16 25.59 -9.98
N ARG A 18 7.10 25.23 -9.08
CA ARG A 18 6.86 24.20 -8.08
C ARG A 18 5.70 24.54 -7.15
N ARG A 19 5.64 25.80 -6.69
CA ARG A 19 4.58 26.27 -5.81
C ARG A 19 3.22 26.28 -6.51
N ASP A 20 3.19 26.72 -7.77
CA ASP A 20 1.97 26.69 -8.58
C ASP A 20 1.50 25.26 -8.84
N PHE A 21 2.43 24.33 -9.07
CA PHE A 21 2.09 22.92 -9.19
C PHE A 21 1.51 22.36 -7.89
N ASP A 22 2.09 22.69 -6.72
CA ASP A 22 1.57 22.23 -5.43
C ASP A 22 0.15 22.77 -5.20
N PHE A 23 -0.11 24.02 -5.57
CA PHE A 23 -1.45 24.59 -5.53
C PHE A 23 -2.42 23.87 -6.48
N LEU A 24 -2.04 23.61 -7.73
CA LEU A 24 -2.87 22.91 -8.70
C LEU A 24 -3.11 21.44 -8.33
N VAL A 25 -2.14 20.78 -7.72
CA VAL A 25 -2.29 19.43 -7.13
C VAL A 25 -3.31 19.45 -5.99
N SER A 26 -3.23 20.44 -5.09
CA SER A 26 -4.20 20.59 -4.00
C SER A 26 -5.63 20.81 -4.49
N GLN A 27 -5.77 21.39 -5.70
CA GLN A 27 -7.07 21.56 -6.39
C GLN A 27 -7.48 20.35 -7.22
N GLY A 28 -6.66 19.28 -7.26
CA GLY A 28 -6.94 18.09 -8.05
C GLY A 28 -6.93 18.30 -9.56
N LYS A 29 -6.27 19.38 -10.05
CA LYS A 29 -6.23 19.73 -11.48
C LYS A 29 -5.08 19.09 -12.23
N ILE A 30 -4.00 18.77 -11.56
CA ILE A 30 -2.81 18.14 -12.13
C ILE A 30 -2.26 17.07 -11.19
N LEU A 31 -1.46 16.17 -11.75
CA LEU A 31 -0.71 15.13 -11.04
C LEU A 31 0.78 15.40 -11.18
N ARG A 32 1.54 15.30 -10.09
CA ARG A 32 3.02 15.45 -10.11
C ARG A 32 3.65 14.25 -10.81
N THR A 33 4.67 14.53 -11.62
CA THR A 33 5.60 13.55 -12.18
C THR A 33 7.03 13.91 -11.80
N HIS A 34 7.99 13.02 -12.10
CA HIS A 34 9.40 13.33 -11.86
C HIS A 34 9.87 14.47 -12.76
N GLY A 35 10.00 15.68 -12.20
CA GLY A 35 10.43 16.89 -12.90
C GLY A 35 9.32 17.71 -13.58
N GLY A 36 8.03 17.33 -13.43
CA GLY A 36 6.93 18.01 -14.11
C GLY A 36 5.55 17.73 -13.55
N ALA A 37 4.53 17.87 -14.40
CA ALA A 37 3.15 17.51 -14.09
C ALA A 37 2.38 17.12 -15.36
N ILE A 38 1.29 16.36 -15.17
CA ILE A 38 0.29 16.02 -16.19
C ILE A 38 -1.08 16.54 -15.74
N LEU A 39 -1.99 16.77 -16.69
CA LEU A 39 -3.37 17.09 -16.35
C LEU A 39 -4.00 15.91 -15.58
N ALA A 40 -4.71 16.22 -14.51
CA ALA A 40 -5.66 15.29 -13.94
C ALA A 40 -6.82 15.17 -14.94
N ASP A 41 -6.94 14.04 -15.62
CA ASP A 41 -7.94 13.85 -16.67
C ASP A 41 -9.35 14.05 -16.11
N SER A 42 -10.02 15.11 -16.54
CA SER A 42 -11.38 15.47 -16.13
C SER A 42 -12.45 14.81 -16.98
N GLY A 43 -12.09 13.84 -17.82
CA GLY A 43 -12.93 13.33 -18.92
C GLY A 43 -13.63 11.99 -18.69
N ASN A 44 -13.34 11.21 -17.66
CA ASN A 44 -14.05 9.94 -17.43
C ASN A 44 -14.43 9.78 -15.95
N LYS A 45 -15.73 9.78 -15.68
CA LYS A 45 -16.31 9.61 -14.32
C LYS A 45 -16.09 8.23 -13.70
N HIS A 46 -15.25 7.36 -14.29
CA HIS A 46 -15.08 5.97 -13.84
C HIS A 46 -13.67 5.56 -13.44
N GLU A 47 -12.66 6.43 -13.60
CA GLU A 47 -11.32 6.14 -13.07
C GLU A 47 -10.76 7.38 -12.40
N ARG A 48 -11.13 7.63 -11.15
CA ARG A 48 -10.25 8.37 -10.26
C ARG A 48 -9.08 7.44 -9.97
N VAL A 49 -7.99 7.59 -10.73
CA VAL A 49 -6.68 7.12 -10.26
C VAL A 49 -6.35 7.95 -9.03
N VAL A 50 -6.78 7.48 -7.87
CA VAL A 50 -6.32 8.00 -6.59
C VAL A 50 -4.89 7.49 -6.51
N LEU A 51 -3.89 8.35 -6.83
CA LEU A 51 -2.50 8.03 -6.57
C LEU A 51 -2.39 7.78 -5.07
N GLU A 52 -2.14 6.54 -4.70
CA GLU A 52 -1.87 6.22 -3.31
C GLU A 52 -0.69 7.05 -2.80
N PRO A 53 -0.78 7.66 -1.62
CA PRO A 53 0.36 8.32 -0.98
C PRO A 53 1.55 7.36 -0.95
N ALA A 54 2.76 7.89 -1.14
CA ALA A 54 3.96 7.07 -1.08
C ALA A 54 3.94 6.21 0.20
N TYR A 55 4.37 4.96 0.11
CA TYR A 55 4.35 3.98 1.22
C TYR A 55 4.86 4.56 2.55
N ILE A 56 5.93 5.37 2.50
CA ILE A 56 6.52 6.02 3.69
C ILE A 56 5.52 6.97 4.38
N THR A 57 4.75 7.75 3.61
CA THR A 57 3.72 8.64 4.16
C THR A 57 2.62 7.82 4.82
N ARG A 58 2.18 6.74 4.18
CA ARG A 58 1.16 5.84 4.73
C ARG A 58 1.59 5.12 6.01
N ILE A 59 2.88 4.86 6.24
CA ILE A 59 3.35 4.27 7.51
C ILE A 59 3.01 5.18 8.70
N THR A 60 3.22 6.48 8.56
CA THR A 60 3.05 7.45 9.66
C THR A 60 1.62 7.96 9.82
N GLU A 61 0.86 7.96 8.73
CA GLU A 61 -0.55 8.38 8.77
C GLU A 61 -1.39 7.45 9.65
N GLN A 62 -2.20 8.04 10.53
CA GLN A 62 -3.13 7.34 11.42
C GLN A 62 -2.51 6.17 12.20
N ALA A 63 -1.28 6.31 12.66
CA ALA A 63 -0.54 5.24 13.34
C ALA A 63 -1.29 4.65 14.55
N SER A 64 -1.97 5.48 15.35
CA SER A 64 -2.77 5.01 16.50
C SER A 64 -3.95 4.16 16.08
N SER A 65 -4.67 4.54 15.01
CA SER A 65 -5.80 3.75 14.48
C SER A 65 -5.32 2.40 13.95
N LYS A 66 -4.19 2.38 13.23
CA LYS A 66 -3.58 1.13 12.75
C LYS A 66 -3.16 0.23 13.90
N GLN A 67 -2.61 0.79 14.97
CA GLN A 67 -2.25 0.03 16.16
C GLN A 67 -3.47 -0.59 16.84
N THR A 68 -4.57 0.15 16.93
CA THR A 68 -5.84 -0.37 17.48
C THR A 68 -6.39 -1.52 16.63
N ILE A 69 -6.40 -1.35 15.30
CA ILE A 69 -6.82 -2.40 14.37
C ILE A 69 -5.90 -3.61 14.48
N ALA A 70 -4.59 -3.39 14.52
CA ALA A 70 -3.60 -4.47 14.63
C ALA A 70 -3.76 -5.27 15.92
N SER A 71 -4.02 -4.59 17.06
CA SER A 71 -4.26 -5.26 18.34
C SER A 71 -5.52 -6.14 18.31
N ALA A 72 -6.59 -5.66 17.69
CA ALA A 72 -7.82 -6.43 17.54
C ALA A 72 -7.63 -7.62 16.57
N ALA A 73 -6.95 -7.39 15.44
CA ALA A 73 -6.65 -8.43 14.46
C ALA A 73 -5.76 -9.55 15.03
N TYR A 74 -4.73 -9.19 15.78
CA TYR A 74 -3.83 -10.15 16.42
C TYR A 74 -4.59 -11.14 17.34
N GLN A 75 -5.61 -10.67 18.07
CA GLN A 75 -6.42 -11.54 18.95
C GLN A 75 -7.18 -12.64 18.21
N LEU A 76 -7.31 -12.56 16.89
CA LEU A 76 -7.96 -13.55 16.06
C LEU A 76 -6.99 -14.62 15.54
N ILE A 77 -5.69 -14.45 15.75
CA ILE A 77 -4.67 -15.42 15.30
C ILE A 77 -4.46 -16.46 16.40
N HIS A 78 -4.59 -17.73 16.04
CA HIS A 78 -4.41 -18.86 16.94
C HIS A 78 -3.24 -19.75 16.51
N PRO A 79 -2.59 -20.46 17.43
CA PRO A 79 -1.49 -21.37 17.11
C PRO A 79 -1.84 -22.39 16.02
N ASN A 80 -0.86 -22.73 15.19
CA ASN A 80 -0.92 -23.71 14.11
C ASN A 80 -1.82 -23.32 12.92
N GLN A 81 -2.22 -22.04 12.82
CA GLN A 81 -2.96 -21.54 11.68
C GLN A 81 -2.07 -21.15 10.50
N TYR A 82 -2.64 -21.26 9.30
CA TYR A 82 -2.17 -20.59 8.10
C TYR A 82 -2.79 -19.20 8.03
N VAL A 83 -1.98 -18.17 8.17
CA VAL A 83 -2.40 -16.77 8.25
C VAL A 83 -1.95 -16.03 6.99
N PHE A 84 -2.89 -15.51 6.20
CA PHE A 84 -2.57 -14.64 5.09
C PHE A 84 -2.56 -13.17 5.55
N LEU A 85 -1.45 -12.49 5.30
CA LEU A 85 -1.29 -11.06 5.55
C LEU A 85 -1.09 -10.35 4.21
N ASP A 86 -2.10 -9.60 3.77
CA ASP A 86 -2.00 -8.78 2.57
C ASP A 86 -1.00 -7.63 2.77
N SER A 87 -0.47 -7.10 1.68
CA SER A 87 0.41 -5.94 1.71
C SER A 87 -0.29 -4.71 2.29
N GLY A 88 0.44 -3.88 2.99
CA GLY A 88 -0.07 -2.61 3.50
C GLY A 88 0.50 -2.23 4.85
N THR A 89 0.29 -0.97 5.23
CA THR A 89 0.85 -0.45 6.48
C THR A 89 0.04 -0.87 7.71
N THR A 90 -1.23 -1.18 7.57
CA THR A 90 -2.07 -1.70 8.66
C THR A 90 -1.76 -3.17 8.94
N THR A 91 -1.64 -3.98 7.90
CA THR A 91 -1.24 -5.40 8.02
C THR A 91 0.20 -5.56 8.48
N LEU A 92 1.10 -4.63 8.12
CA LEU A 92 2.43 -4.55 8.72
C LEU A 92 2.35 -4.30 10.24
N SER A 93 1.41 -3.47 10.70
CA SER A 93 1.21 -3.27 12.14
C SER A 93 0.72 -4.52 12.85
N VAL A 94 -0.05 -5.39 12.16
CA VAL A 94 -0.39 -6.72 12.68
C VAL A 94 0.85 -7.60 12.79
N ALA A 95 1.66 -7.68 11.72
CA ALA A 95 2.88 -8.49 11.70
C ALA A 95 3.84 -8.14 12.85
N LYS A 96 3.97 -6.85 13.18
CA LYS A 96 4.80 -6.36 14.31
C LYS A 96 4.33 -6.78 15.69
N LEU A 97 3.07 -7.17 15.85
CA LEU A 97 2.51 -7.64 17.12
C LEU A 97 2.60 -9.15 17.29
N ILE A 98 2.97 -9.87 16.25
CA ILE A 98 3.09 -11.34 16.30
C ILE A 98 4.27 -11.72 17.17
N PRO A 99 4.07 -12.53 18.23
CA PRO A 99 5.17 -13.00 19.06
C PRO A 99 6.13 -13.89 18.29
N ASN A 100 7.39 -13.83 18.65
CA ASN A 100 8.48 -14.59 18.02
C ASN A 100 8.34 -16.12 18.16
N ASP A 101 7.54 -16.57 19.09
CA ASP A 101 7.31 -17.99 19.42
C ASP A 101 5.95 -18.51 19.01
N LEU A 102 5.13 -17.72 18.34
CA LEU A 102 3.81 -18.15 17.85
C LEU A 102 3.96 -19.18 16.71
N PRO A 103 3.54 -20.42 16.88
CA PRO A 103 3.71 -21.49 15.89
C PRO A 103 2.64 -21.38 14.79
N CYS A 104 2.77 -20.40 13.90
CA CYS A 104 1.89 -20.21 12.75
C CYS A 104 2.68 -20.26 11.43
N PHE A 105 1.97 -20.46 10.33
CA PHE A 105 2.48 -20.35 8.97
C PHE A 105 1.94 -19.06 8.35
N PHE A 106 2.82 -18.15 7.99
CA PHE A 106 2.45 -16.86 7.43
C PHE A 106 2.62 -16.86 5.91
N ILE A 107 1.60 -16.41 5.21
CA ILE A 107 1.61 -16.23 3.75
C ILE A 107 1.42 -14.74 3.50
N THR A 108 2.25 -14.14 2.68
CA THR A 108 2.12 -12.70 2.37
C THR A 108 2.59 -12.38 0.96
N ASN A 109 1.94 -11.40 0.33
CA ASN A 109 2.42 -10.74 -0.88
C ASN A 109 3.20 -9.45 -0.57
N GLY A 110 3.29 -9.04 0.70
CA GLY A 110 3.99 -7.84 1.15
C GLY A 110 5.45 -8.09 1.45
N VAL A 111 6.37 -7.47 0.71
CA VAL A 111 7.83 -7.60 0.91
C VAL A 111 8.24 -7.12 2.31
N ASN A 112 7.68 -6.01 2.75
CA ASN A 112 7.91 -5.43 4.08
C ASN A 112 7.39 -6.30 5.21
N ILE A 113 6.26 -6.98 4.99
CA ILE A 113 5.66 -7.91 5.96
C ILE A 113 6.51 -9.18 6.06
N ALA A 114 6.94 -9.72 4.93
CA ALA A 114 7.87 -10.85 4.92
C ALA A 114 9.17 -10.51 5.65
N ALA A 115 9.75 -9.33 5.42
CA ALA A 115 10.95 -8.87 6.10
C ALA A 115 10.77 -8.73 7.62
N GLU A 116 9.62 -8.21 8.07
CA GLU A 116 9.27 -8.12 9.50
C GLU A 116 9.21 -9.52 10.14
N LEU A 117 8.44 -10.42 9.53
CA LEU A 117 8.28 -11.78 10.05
C LEU A 117 9.58 -12.59 10.04
N LEU A 118 10.44 -12.38 9.05
CA LEU A 118 11.76 -13.03 8.96
C LEU A 118 12.75 -12.56 10.03
N SER A 119 12.46 -11.48 10.75
CA SER A 119 13.24 -11.05 11.92
C SER A 119 13.06 -11.97 13.13
N HIS A 120 12.04 -12.83 13.13
CA HIS A 120 11.78 -13.81 14.19
C HIS A 120 12.73 -15.00 14.10
N PRO A 121 13.09 -15.65 15.23
CA PRO A 121 14.11 -16.70 15.25
C PRO A 121 13.72 -17.97 14.47
N PHE A 122 12.44 -18.28 14.33
CA PHE A 122 11.93 -19.47 13.63
C PHE A 122 10.72 -19.14 12.76
N PRO A 123 10.89 -18.31 11.72
CA PRO A 123 9.76 -17.87 10.92
C PRO A 123 9.33 -18.96 9.93
N ASN A 124 8.03 -19.27 9.91
CA ASN A 124 7.40 -20.04 8.84
C ASN A 124 6.71 -19.04 7.89
N VAL A 125 7.46 -18.48 6.94
CA VAL A 125 6.98 -17.44 6.04
C VAL A 125 7.03 -17.92 4.60
N ILE A 126 5.90 -17.82 3.91
CA ILE A 126 5.78 -18.02 2.48
C ILE A 126 5.54 -16.65 1.83
N MET A 127 6.50 -16.20 1.04
CA MET A 127 6.36 -14.99 0.23
C MET A 127 5.72 -15.36 -1.11
N VAL A 128 4.58 -14.76 -1.42
CA VAL A 128 3.95 -14.86 -2.73
C VAL A 128 4.83 -14.14 -3.74
N GLY A 129 5.32 -14.85 -4.74
CA GLY A 129 6.16 -14.30 -5.81
C GLY A 129 5.34 -13.52 -6.84
N GLY A 130 6.03 -12.80 -7.72
CA GLY A 130 5.41 -12.03 -8.79
C GLY A 130 6.21 -10.77 -9.11
N GLU A 131 5.58 -9.84 -9.81
CA GLU A 131 6.14 -8.52 -10.10
C GLU A 131 6.07 -7.63 -8.86
N ILE A 132 7.15 -6.96 -8.50
CA ILE A 132 7.20 -6.11 -7.31
C ILE A 132 6.75 -4.69 -7.66
N ASP A 133 5.73 -4.22 -6.98
CA ASP A 133 5.31 -2.82 -7.01
C ASP A 133 5.97 -2.04 -5.86
N LEU A 134 6.81 -1.08 -6.22
CA LEU A 134 7.56 -0.27 -5.27
C LEU A 134 6.68 0.72 -4.49
N ASN A 135 5.50 1.08 -5.01
CA ASN A 135 4.59 2.01 -4.32
C ASN A 135 3.84 1.33 -3.17
N THR A 136 3.54 0.06 -3.33
CA THR A 136 2.81 -0.75 -2.34
C THR A 136 3.69 -1.72 -1.57
N TRP A 137 4.94 -1.94 -2.02
CA TRP A 137 5.86 -2.93 -1.49
C TRP A 137 5.27 -4.34 -1.53
N SER A 138 4.56 -4.64 -2.62
CA SER A 138 3.89 -5.93 -2.79
C SER A 138 4.25 -6.62 -4.09
N SER A 139 4.13 -7.94 -4.09
CA SER A 139 4.11 -8.72 -5.32
C SER A 139 2.70 -8.75 -5.91
N ARG A 140 2.62 -8.69 -7.24
CA ARG A 140 1.37 -8.67 -8.00
C ARG A 140 1.52 -9.38 -9.35
N GLY A 141 0.43 -9.37 -10.12
CA GLY A 141 0.35 -9.93 -11.47
C GLY A 141 -0.01 -11.41 -11.47
N THR A 142 -0.10 -11.97 -12.68
CA THR A 142 -0.62 -13.32 -12.92
C THR A 142 0.09 -14.40 -12.11
N LEU A 143 1.41 -14.28 -11.93
CA LEU A 143 2.17 -15.25 -11.12
C LEU A 143 1.77 -15.19 -9.63
N ALA A 144 1.55 -13.99 -9.09
CA ALA A 144 1.09 -13.84 -7.72
C ALA A 144 -0.32 -14.42 -7.55
N GLU A 145 -1.24 -14.10 -8.46
CA GLU A 145 -2.62 -14.61 -8.46
C GLU A 145 -2.65 -16.14 -8.53
N MET A 146 -1.87 -16.74 -9.42
CA MET A 146 -1.78 -18.20 -9.54
C MET A 146 -1.29 -18.85 -8.24
N GLN A 147 -0.33 -18.23 -7.55
CA GLN A 147 0.17 -18.76 -6.28
C GLN A 147 -0.85 -18.62 -5.17
N VAL A 148 -1.49 -17.44 -5.03
CA VAL A 148 -2.52 -17.21 -3.99
C VAL A 148 -3.67 -18.21 -4.13
N ASN A 149 -4.09 -18.53 -5.35
CA ASN A 149 -5.15 -19.51 -5.61
C ASN A 149 -4.80 -20.94 -5.18
N ASN A 150 -3.54 -21.26 -4.93
CA ASN A 150 -3.10 -22.57 -4.45
C ASN A 150 -2.94 -22.64 -2.92
N PHE A 151 -3.11 -21.55 -2.21
CA PHE A 151 -3.03 -21.54 -0.76
C PHE A 151 -4.43 -21.61 -0.13
N HIS A 152 -4.51 -22.30 1.00
CA HIS A 152 -5.66 -22.29 1.87
C HIS A 152 -5.23 -21.71 3.22
N ALA A 153 -5.68 -20.50 3.51
CA ALA A 153 -5.43 -19.85 4.79
C ALA A 153 -6.63 -20.06 5.71
N ASP A 154 -6.36 -20.28 7.00
CA ASP A 154 -7.41 -20.35 8.03
C ASP A 154 -8.00 -18.97 8.32
N ILE A 155 -7.15 -17.93 8.18
CA ILE A 155 -7.54 -16.54 8.34
C ILE A 155 -6.75 -15.65 7.36
N ALA A 156 -7.41 -14.61 6.83
CA ALA A 156 -6.79 -13.62 5.96
C ALA A 156 -7.08 -12.21 6.46
N PHE A 157 -6.03 -11.39 6.56
CA PHE A 157 -6.14 -9.96 6.83
C PHE A 157 -5.87 -9.20 5.55
N LEU A 158 -6.91 -8.61 4.99
CA LEU A 158 -6.86 -7.88 3.72
C LEU A 158 -6.89 -6.38 3.97
N GLY A 159 -6.00 -5.65 3.30
CA GLY A 159 -6.01 -4.19 3.29
C GLY A 159 -7.09 -3.65 2.36
N CYS A 160 -7.72 -2.51 2.73
CA CYS A 160 -8.62 -1.80 1.85
C CYS A 160 -8.54 -0.28 2.09
N ASN A 161 -8.91 0.49 1.08
CA ASN A 161 -8.95 1.95 1.17
C ASN A 161 -10.29 2.46 1.74
N ALA A 162 -11.37 1.75 1.45
CA ALA A 162 -12.69 2.07 1.98
C ALA A 162 -13.62 0.84 1.94
N ILE A 163 -14.69 0.91 2.73
CA ILE A 163 -15.81 -0.03 2.69
C ILE A 163 -17.07 0.80 2.51
N SER A 164 -17.91 0.45 1.53
CA SER A 164 -19.19 1.12 1.35
C SER A 164 -20.20 0.71 2.43
N PRO A 165 -21.29 1.49 2.63
CA PRO A 165 -22.37 1.10 3.56
C PRO A 165 -22.98 -0.27 3.24
N GLU A 166 -22.93 -0.69 1.99
CA GLU A 166 -23.43 -1.98 1.50
C GLU A 166 -22.41 -3.12 1.71
N GLY A 167 -21.22 -2.82 2.26
CA GLY A 167 -20.16 -3.79 2.55
C GLY A 167 -19.21 -4.07 1.39
N ASN A 168 -19.22 -3.28 0.30
CA ASN A 168 -18.27 -3.44 -0.80
C ASN A 168 -16.89 -2.93 -0.40
N VAL A 169 -15.88 -3.77 -0.57
CA VAL A 169 -14.48 -3.44 -0.30
C VAL A 169 -13.91 -2.71 -1.52
N MET A 170 -13.33 -1.53 -1.28
CA MET A 170 -12.69 -0.71 -2.32
C MET A 170 -11.18 -0.69 -2.08
N ILE A 171 -10.43 -1.00 -3.14
CA ILE A 171 -8.97 -0.97 -3.18
C ILE A 171 -8.60 0.10 -4.21
N GLY A 172 -7.70 1.01 -3.85
CA GLY A 172 -7.13 1.98 -4.79
C GLY A 172 -6.14 1.28 -5.74
N ASN A 173 -6.21 1.63 -7.02
CA ASN A 173 -5.24 1.20 -8.04
C ASN A 173 -4.08 2.17 -8.11
#